data_4a0b4eed3e02ccb689320ee704831b1c
#
_entry.id   4a0b4eed3e02ccb689320ee704831b1c
#
_cell.length_a   1.000
_cell.length_b   1.000
_cell.length_c   1.000
_cell.angle_alpha   90.00
_cell.angle_beta   90.00
_cell.angle_gamma   90.00
#
_symmetry.space_group_name_H-M   'P 1'
#
loop_
_entity.id
_entity.type
_entity.pdbx_description
1 polymer ?
#
loop_
_entity_poly.entity_id
_entity_poly.type
_entity_poly.pdbx_seq_one_letter_code
_entity_poly.pdbx_strand_id
1 'polypeptide(L)' 'MTTVWIYVDTSKQVGNLDHLNVFIDEATADTWLTENDPEGLAFEYEVLE' A
#
# COMPACT_ATOMS: atom_id res chain seq x y z
N MET A 1 5.86 -12.24 14.07
CA MET A 1 6.11 -10.90 13.50
C MET A 1 4.98 -10.56 12.56
N THR A 2 4.63 -9.30 12.54
CA THR A 2 3.54 -8.83 11.71
C THR A 2 4.11 -8.13 10.47
N THR A 3 3.57 -8.45 9.31
CA THR A 3 3.93 -7.72 8.10
C THR A 3 2.69 -7.05 7.53
N VAL A 4 2.92 -5.93 6.85
CA VAL A 4 1.86 -5.20 6.17
C VAL A 4 2.29 -4.96 4.72
N TRP A 5 1.34 -4.60 3.87
CA TRP A 5 1.61 -4.25 2.48
C TRP A 5 1.37 -2.76 2.31
N ILE A 6 2.34 -2.08 1.75
CA ILE A 6 2.32 -0.63 1.63
C ILE A 6 2.36 -0.23 0.16
N TYR A 7 1.42 0.63 -0.21
CA TYR A 7 1.39 1.27 -1.52
C TYR A 7 1.68 2.76 -1.33
N VAL A 8 2.59 3.30 -2.12
CA VAL A 8 2.91 4.72 -2.11
C VAL A 8 2.53 5.34 -3.45
N ASP A 9 1.70 6.36 -3.41
CA ASP A 9 1.31 7.11 -4.61
C ASP A 9 2.22 8.33 -4.73
N THR A 10 3.19 8.24 -5.61
CA THR A 10 4.18 9.31 -5.81
C THR A 10 3.61 10.54 -6.51
N SER A 11 2.41 10.45 -7.05
CA SER A 11 1.74 11.61 -7.64
C SER A 11 1.10 12.51 -6.58
N LYS A 12 1.02 12.05 -5.34
CA LYS A 12 0.45 12.81 -4.22
C LYS A 12 1.58 13.34 -3.34
N GLN A 13 1.32 14.46 -2.67
CA GLN A 13 2.28 15.02 -1.73
C GLN A 13 2.31 14.24 -0.43
N VAL A 14 3.48 14.18 0.18
CA VAL A 14 3.63 13.61 1.52
C VAL A 14 2.72 14.38 2.48
N GLY A 15 1.96 13.66 3.28
CA GLY A 15 0.97 14.25 4.18
C GLY A 15 -0.45 14.22 3.65
N ASN A 16 -0.62 14.00 2.34
CA ASN A 16 -1.94 13.77 1.77
C ASN A 16 -2.41 12.38 2.21
N LEU A 17 -3.68 12.26 2.58
CA LEU A 17 -4.23 10.98 3.03
C LEU A 17 -4.14 9.87 1.97
N ASP A 18 -4.10 10.25 0.70
CA ASP A 18 -4.02 9.29 -0.39
C ASP A 18 -2.58 8.98 -0.82
N HIS A 19 -1.60 9.60 -0.17
CA HIS A 19 -0.19 9.38 -0.50
C HIS A 19 0.27 7.97 -0.18
N LEU A 20 -0.23 7.40 0.90
CA LEU A 20 0.21 6.11 1.40
C LEU A 20 -1.00 5.29 1.85
N ASN A 21 -1.05 4.06 1.40
CA ASN A 21 -2.07 3.10 1.83
C ASN A 21 -1.40 1.88 2.45
N VAL A 22 -1.95 1.39 3.54
CA VAL A 22 -1.44 0.23 4.25
C VAL A 22 -2.52 -0.86 4.27
N PHE A 23 -2.13 -2.06 3.87
CA PHE A 23 -3.03 -3.20 3.79
C PHE A 23 -2.54 -4.32 4.71
N ILE A 24 -3.47 -5.08 5.23
CA ILE A 24 -3.14 -6.16 6.16
C ILE A 24 -2.53 -7.38 5.43
N ASP A 25 -2.87 -7.59 4.17
CA ASP A 25 -2.37 -8.71 3.39
C ASP A 25 -2.26 -8.37 1.91
N GLU A 26 -1.56 -9.25 1.18
CA GLU A 26 -1.33 -9.09 -0.25
C GLU A 26 -2.63 -9.12 -1.05
N ALA A 27 -3.54 -10.00 -0.71
CA ALA A 27 -4.79 -10.14 -1.45
C ALA A 27 -5.62 -8.85 -1.41
N THR A 28 -5.70 -8.22 -0.25
CA THR A 28 -6.40 -6.95 -0.10
C THR A 28 -5.72 -5.84 -0.90
N ALA A 29 -4.38 -5.77 -0.82
CA ALA A 29 -3.62 -4.80 -1.58
C ALA A 29 -3.81 -4.99 -3.09
N ASP A 30 -3.72 -6.21 -3.56
CA ASP A 30 -3.85 -6.53 -4.97
C ASP A 30 -5.24 -6.17 -5.51
N THR A 31 -6.28 -6.48 -4.75
CA THR A 31 -7.65 -6.12 -5.13
C THR A 31 -7.81 -4.61 -5.26
N TRP A 32 -7.30 -3.87 -4.29
CA TRP A 32 -7.37 -2.41 -4.32
C TRP A 32 -6.60 -1.83 -5.51
N LEU A 33 -5.38 -2.33 -5.75
CA LEU A 33 -4.54 -1.89 -6.86
C LEU A 33 -5.21 -2.15 -8.21
N THR A 34 -5.80 -3.31 -8.38
CA THR A 34 -6.49 -3.66 -9.62
C THR A 34 -7.59 -2.66 -9.95
N GLU A 35 -8.28 -2.17 -8.94
CA GLU A 35 -9.39 -1.23 -9.13
C GLU A 35 -8.96 0.22 -9.21
N ASN A 36 -7.87 0.60 -8.55
CA ASN A 36 -7.49 2.00 -8.37
C ASN A 36 -6.22 2.39 -9.10
N ASP A 37 -5.25 1.49 -9.20
CA ASP A 37 -3.98 1.75 -9.85
C ASP A 37 -3.37 0.43 -10.33
N PRO A 38 -3.83 -0.09 -11.48
CA PRO A 38 -3.36 -1.41 -11.97
C PRO A 38 -1.87 -1.46 -12.28
N GLU A 39 -1.22 -0.31 -12.45
CA GLU A 39 0.21 -0.25 -12.69
C GLU A 39 1.01 -0.04 -11.40
N GLY A 40 0.32 0.21 -10.29
CA GLY A 40 0.96 0.40 -9.00
C GLY A 40 1.46 -0.91 -8.41
N LEU A 41 2.39 -0.78 -7.48
CA LEU A 41 2.95 -1.92 -6.76
C LEU A 41 2.88 -1.67 -5.27
N ALA A 42 2.48 -2.69 -4.54
CA ALA A 42 2.58 -2.70 -3.08
C ALA A 42 3.75 -3.58 -2.68
N PHE A 43 4.38 -3.25 -1.57
CA PHE A 43 5.50 -4.03 -1.06
C PHE A 43 5.27 -4.42 0.39
N GLU A 44 5.85 -5.55 0.76
CA GLU A 44 5.78 -6.07 2.12
C GLU A 44 6.73 -5.32 3.03
N TYR A 45 6.25 -4.99 4.21
CA TYR A 45 7.06 -4.30 5.21
C TYR A 45 6.80 -4.89 6.60
N GLU A 46 7.87 -5.18 7.31
CA GLU A 46 7.76 -5.73 8.64
C GLU A 46 7.41 -4.66 9.67
N VAL A 47 6.44 -4.96 10.51
CA VAL A 47 6.08 -4.07 11.61
C VAL A 47 6.99 -4.38 12.80
N LEU A 48 7.68 -3.36 13.28
CA LEU A 48 8.52 -3.47 14.47
C LEU A 48 7.64 -3.32 15.70
N GLU A 49 7.66 -4.34 16.54
CA GLU A 49 6.87 -4.38 17.77
C GLU A 49 7.74 -4.26 19.00
#